data_40a581cebeff02484e0b88b5b5afc4b4
#
_entry.id   40a581cebeff02484e0b88b5b5afc4b4
#
_cell.length_a   1.000
_cell.length_b   1.000
_cell.length_c   1.000
_cell.angle_alpha   90.00
_cell.angle_beta   90.00
_cell.angle_gamma   90.00
#
_symmetry.space_group_name_H-M   'P 1'
#
loop_
_entity.id
_entity.type
_entity.pdbx_description
1 polymer ?
#
loop_
_entity_poly.entity_id
_entity_poly.type
_entity_poly.pdbx_seq_one_letter_code
_entity_poly.pdbx_strand_id
1 'polypeptide(L)'
;MAAKKSTKDKLIEDESNASRRDFLKKSGLFTALALAPPSLVMASENKWDEKIAGYLETVPLSIEVNGVKQNLNVEPRTTLLDLLREQLHLTGTKKGCDHGQCGACTVHVNGTRILSCLTLASMQQNTQVT
;
A
#
# COMPACT_ATOMS: atom_id res chain seq x y z
N MET A 1 -19.15 -63.79 17.70
CA MET A 1 -18.07 -63.56 16.70
C MET A 1 -17.81 -62.04 16.64
N ALA A 2 -16.73 -61.57 17.28
CA ALA A 2 -16.36 -60.17 17.26
C ALA A 2 -15.49 -59.91 16.04
N ALA A 3 -15.95 -59.05 15.13
CA ALA A 3 -15.23 -58.65 13.94
C ALA A 3 -13.97 -57.83 14.33
N LYS A 4 -12.80 -58.32 13.95
CA LYS A 4 -11.50 -57.69 14.18
C LYS A 4 -11.42 -56.46 13.29
N LYS A 5 -11.57 -55.27 13.88
CA LYS A 5 -11.48 -53.98 13.19
C LYS A 5 -10.10 -53.84 12.54
N SER A 6 -10.05 -53.56 11.25
CA SER A 6 -8.83 -53.49 10.45
C SER A 6 -7.88 -52.40 10.99
N THR A 7 -6.58 -52.63 10.89
CA THR A 7 -5.54 -51.68 11.31
C THR A 7 -5.64 -50.34 10.56
N LYS A 8 -6.16 -50.37 9.32
CA LYS A 8 -6.44 -49.20 8.52
C LYS A 8 -7.53 -48.28 9.13
N ASP A 9 -8.61 -48.90 9.67
CA ASP A 9 -9.72 -48.15 10.27
C ASP A 9 -9.27 -47.42 11.55
N LYS A 10 -8.36 -48.00 12.32
CA LYS A 10 -7.77 -47.36 13.51
C LYS A 10 -6.89 -46.17 13.16
N LEU A 11 -6.11 -46.23 12.09
CA LEU A 11 -5.24 -45.13 11.64
C LEU A 11 -6.05 -43.93 11.15
N ILE A 12 -7.15 -44.18 10.44
CA ILE A 12 -8.05 -43.12 9.95
C ILE A 12 -8.79 -42.43 11.10
N GLU A 13 -9.22 -43.19 12.11
CA GLU A 13 -9.86 -42.62 13.32
C GLU A 13 -8.87 -41.75 14.14
N ASP A 14 -7.61 -42.12 14.21
CA ASP A 14 -6.59 -41.40 14.97
C ASP A 14 -6.16 -40.10 14.29
N GLU A 15 -6.00 -40.09 12.96
CA GLU A 15 -5.77 -38.85 12.18
C GLU A 15 -6.94 -37.89 12.26
N SER A 16 -8.18 -38.36 12.22
CA SER A 16 -9.37 -37.50 12.31
C SER A 16 -9.52 -36.85 13.69
N ASN A 17 -9.16 -37.57 14.76
CA ASN A 17 -9.18 -37.06 16.13
C ASN A 17 -8.05 -36.07 16.40
N ALA A 18 -6.87 -36.26 15.83
CA ALA A 18 -5.76 -35.29 15.92
C ALA A 18 -6.13 -33.97 15.22
N SER A 19 -6.73 -34.01 14.05
CA SER A 19 -7.19 -32.84 13.29
C SER A 19 -8.24 -32.01 14.05
N ARG A 20 -9.21 -32.66 14.69
CA ARG A 20 -10.24 -31.99 15.51
C ARG A 20 -9.66 -31.34 16.76
N ARG A 21 -8.73 -31.99 17.44
CA ARG A 21 -8.05 -31.42 18.63
C ARG A 21 -7.20 -30.21 18.28
N ASP A 22 -6.50 -30.25 17.15
CA ASP A 22 -5.69 -29.13 16.67
C ASP A 22 -6.55 -27.96 16.22
N PHE A 23 -7.70 -28.22 15.61
CA PHE A 23 -8.68 -27.18 15.31
C PHE A 23 -9.21 -26.49 16.56
N LEU A 24 -9.59 -27.26 17.59
CA LEU A 24 -10.08 -26.72 18.86
C LEU A 24 -9.01 -25.91 19.62
N LYS A 25 -7.75 -26.34 19.59
CA LYS A 25 -6.65 -25.56 20.19
C LYS A 25 -6.44 -24.23 19.45
N LYS A 26 -6.48 -24.25 18.11
CA LYS A 26 -6.36 -23.04 17.29
C LYS A 26 -7.54 -22.09 17.46
N SER A 27 -8.78 -22.61 17.48
CA SER A 27 -9.98 -21.79 17.70
C SER A 27 -10.07 -21.23 19.13
N GLY A 28 -9.61 -21.99 20.14
CA GLY A 28 -9.51 -21.49 21.52
C GLY A 28 -8.52 -20.33 21.67
N LEU A 29 -7.44 -20.31 20.90
CA LEU A 29 -6.50 -19.20 20.87
C LEU A 29 -7.12 -17.93 20.27
N PHE A 30 -7.94 -18.07 19.21
CA PHE A 30 -8.68 -16.94 18.61
C PHE A 30 -9.72 -16.35 19.57
N THR A 31 -10.47 -17.19 20.31
CA THR A 31 -11.42 -16.69 21.31
C THR A 31 -10.76 -16.02 22.50
N ALA A 32 -9.60 -16.52 22.96
CA ALA A 32 -8.81 -15.88 24.00
C ALA A 32 -8.27 -14.50 23.55
N LEU A 33 -7.91 -14.34 22.28
CA LEU A 33 -7.47 -13.07 21.70
C LEU A 33 -8.63 -12.08 21.58
N ALA A 34 -9.85 -12.55 21.28
CA ALA A 34 -11.06 -11.71 21.19
C ALA A 34 -11.53 -11.19 22.54
N LEU A 35 -11.16 -11.87 23.64
CA LEU A 35 -11.44 -11.47 25.03
C LEU A 35 -10.28 -10.69 25.67
N ALA A 36 -9.21 -10.40 24.92
CA ALA A 36 -8.08 -9.62 25.41
C ALA A 36 -8.54 -8.19 25.75
N PRO A 37 -8.07 -7.62 26.88
CA PRO A 37 -8.43 -6.26 27.23
C PRO A 37 -7.93 -5.29 26.16
N PRO A 38 -8.67 -4.21 25.87
CA PRO A 38 -8.34 -3.27 24.79
C PRO A 38 -6.95 -2.65 24.92
N SER A 39 -6.39 -2.59 26.12
CA SER A 39 -5.02 -2.12 26.38
C SER A 39 -3.93 -2.98 25.73
N LEU A 40 -4.15 -4.30 25.57
CA LEU A 40 -3.19 -5.20 24.91
C LEU A 40 -3.27 -5.10 23.38
N VAL A 41 -4.45 -4.81 22.85
CA VAL A 41 -4.67 -4.61 21.40
C VAL A 41 -4.07 -3.26 20.99
N MET A 42 -4.32 -2.19 21.74
CA MET A 42 -3.78 -0.85 21.45
C MET A 42 -2.25 -0.77 21.48
N ALA A 43 -1.60 -1.59 22.34
CA ALA A 43 -0.13 -1.64 22.39
C ALA A 43 0.51 -2.21 21.10
N SER A 44 -0.23 -3.02 20.34
CA SER A 44 0.23 -3.54 19.04
C SER A 44 -0.02 -2.57 17.88
N GLU A 45 -1.09 -1.77 17.95
CA GLU A 45 -1.46 -0.80 16.93
C GLU A 45 -0.43 0.34 16.81
N ASN A 46 0.03 0.90 17.92
CA ASN A 46 1.01 1.99 17.93
C ASN A 46 2.30 1.67 17.18
N LYS A 47 2.73 0.41 17.18
CA LYS A 47 3.96 -0.01 16.47
C LYS A 47 3.79 -0.09 14.96
N TRP A 48 2.57 -0.35 14.49
CA TRP A 48 2.23 -0.33 13.07
C TRP A 48 2.02 1.09 12.56
N ASP A 49 1.42 1.97 13.39
CA ASP A 49 1.18 3.37 13.07
C ASP A 49 2.49 4.14 12.92
N GLU A 50 3.49 3.93 13.81
CA GLU A 50 4.83 4.50 13.67
C GLU A 50 5.53 4.06 12.38
N LYS A 51 5.37 2.78 12.02
CA LYS A 51 5.96 2.25 10.80
C LYS A 51 5.29 2.80 9.54
N ILE A 52 3.95 2.94 9.55
CA ILE A 52 3.18 3.53 8.47
C ILE A 52 3.47 5.02 8.35
N ALA A 53 3.57 5.75 9.46
CA ALA A 53 3.94 7.16 9.47
C ALA A 53 5.29 7.42 8.77
N GLY A 54 6.28 6.56 8.96
CA GLY A 54 7.57 6.65 8.26
C GLY A 54 7.47 6.46 6.73
N TYR A 55 6.46 5.77 6.23
CA TYR A 55 6.20 5.63 4.78
C TYR A 55 5.38 6.80 4.20
N LEU A 56 4.71 7.57 5.06
CA LEU A 56 3.93 8.76 4.69
C LEU A 56 4.74 10.06 4.85
N GLU A 57 6.04 9.95 5.20
CA GLU A 57 6.92 11.09 5.33
C GLU A 57 7.02 11.84 4.00
N THR A 58 6.73 13.14 4.04
CA THR A 58 6.79 13.98 2.85
C THR A 58 8.23 14.33 2.52
N VAL A 59 8.55 14.38 1.23
CA VAL A 59 9.88 14.73 0.70
C VAL A 59 9.84 16.18 0.20
N PRO A 60 10.81 17.02 0.56
CA PRO A 60 10.91 18.36 0.02
C PRO A 60 11.24 18.30 -1.49
N LEU A 61 10.47 19.01 -2.29
CA LEU A 61 10.61 19.11 -3.73
C LEU A 61 10.74 20.58 -4.15
N SER A 62 11.80 20.88 -4.87
CA SER A 62 11.96 22.17 -5.58
C SER A 62 11.84 21.92 -7.07
N ILE A 63 10.88 22.53 -7.73
CA ILE A 63 10.57 22.33 -9.14
C ILE A 63 10.18 23.69 -9.76
N GLU A 64 10.54 23.91 -11.02
CA GLU A 64 10.07 25.09 -11.76
C GLU A 64 8.93 24.67 -12.70
N VAL A 65 7.79 25.30 -12.57
CA VAL A 65 6.61 25.00 -13.41
C VAL A 65 6.19 26.29 -14.14
N ASN A 66 6.19 26.23 -15.47
CA ASN A 66 5.89 27.39 -16.34
C ASN A 66 6.70 28.65 -15.98
N GLY A 67 7.99 28.49 -15.64
CA GLY A 67 8.86 29.58 -15.26
C GLY A 67 8.74 30.07 -13.80
N VAL A 68 7.87 29.45 -13.00
CA VAL A 68 7.66 29.79 -11.58
C VAL A 68 8.26 28.68 -10.70
N LYS A 69 9.21 29.04 -9.83
CA LYS A 69 9.78 28.10 -8.85
C LYS A 69 8.78 27.79 -7.75
N GLN A 70 8.60 26.51 -7.51
CA GLN A 70 7.75 25.96 -6.46
C GLN A 70 8.59 25.15 -5.48
N ASN A 71 8.40 25.39 -4.17
CA ASN A 71 8.99 24.60 -3.10
C ASN A 71 7.86 23.99 -2.30
N LEU A 72 7.76 22.66 -2.34
CA LEU A 72 6.62 21.89 -1.85
C LEU A 72 7.12 20.69 -1.05
N ASN A 73 6.26 20.18 -0.18
CA ASN A 73 6.45 18.86 0.42
C ASN A 73 5.48 17.89 -0.25
N VAL A 74 6.00 16.84 -0.86
CA VAL A 74 5.19 15.86 -1.59
C VAL A 74 5.32 14.49 -0.97
N GLU A 75 4.25 13.73 -1.01
CA GLU A 75 4.30 12.32 -0.66
C GLU A 75 5.13 11.56 -1.73
N PRO A 76 6.03 10.64 -1.35
CA PRO A 76 6.97 9.99 -2.29
C PRO A 76 6.33 9.32 -3.50
N ARG A 77 5.09 8.85 -3.34
CA ARG A 77 4.33 8.18 -4.42
C ARG A 77 3.45 9.11 -5.26
N THR A 78 3.42 10.42 -4.96
CA THR A 78 2.66 11.39 -5.75
C THR A 78 3.18 11.44 -7.17
N THR A 79 2.29 11.29 -8.16
CA THR A 79 2.63 11.47 -9.56
C THR A 79 2.84 12.94 -9.91
N LEU A 80 3.63 13.23 -10.93
CA LEU A 80 3.77 14.59 -11.43
C LEU A 80 2.42 15.16 -11.90
N LEU A 81 1.56 14.33 -12.46
CA LEU A 81 0.21 14.72 -12.85
C LEU A 81 -0.62 15.19 -11.67
N ASP A 82 -0.64 14.41 -10.58
CA ASP A 82 -1.40 14.76 -9.37
C ASP A 82 -0.83 16.00 -8.69
N LEU A 83 0.50 16.15 -8.64
CA LEU A 83 1.14 17.37 -8.16
C LEU A 83 0.66 18.60 -8.93
N LEU A 84 0.72 18.57 -10.26
CA LEU A 84 0.33 19.69 -11.11
C LEU A 84 -1.15 20.05 -10.94
N ARG A 85 -2.04 19.05 -10.87
CA ARG A 85 -3.47 19.26 -10.85
C ARG A 85 -4.04 19.53 -9.47
N GLU A 86 -3.65 18.73 -8.48
CA GLU A 86 -4.29 18.75 -7.15
C GLU A 86 -3.58 19.71 -6.18
N GLN A 87 -2.26 19.82 -6.25
CA GLN A 87 -1.51 20.72 -5.34
C GLN A 87 -1.27 22.10 -5.95
N LEU A 88 -0.90 22.16 -7.23
CA LEU A 88 -0.65 23.43 -7.93
C LEU A 88 -1.87 23.97 -8.67
N HIS A 89 -2.97 23.22 -8.73
CA HIS A 89 -4.23 23.59 -9.40
C HIS A 89 -4.07 23.94 -10.89
N LEU A 90 -3.05 23.41 -11.54
CA LEU A 90 -2.77 23.60 -12.96
C LEU A 90 -3.54 22.55 -13.79
N THR A 91 -4.71 22.91 -14.26
CA THR A 91 -5.64 22.02 -14.95
C THR A 91 -5.35 21.81 -16.45
N GLY A 92 -4.26 22.37 -16.99
CA GLY A 92 -3.85 22.22 -18.39
C GLY A 92 -3.66 20.76 -18.79
N THR A 93 -2.88 20.01 -18.03
CA THR A 93 -2.77 18.54 -18.19
C THR A 93 -4.05 17.84 -17.76
N LYS A 94 -4.41 16.76 -18.45
CA LYS A 94 -5.66 16.01 -18.16
C LYS A 94 -5.36 14.60 -17.66
N LYS A 95 -6.10 14.18 -16.64
CA LYS A 95 -6.11 12.80 -16.15
C LYS A 95 -7.12 12.02 -16.98
N GLY A 96 -6.64 11.35 -18.04
CA GLY A 96 -7.47 10.52 -18.92
C GLY A 96 -7.42 9.06 -18.48
N CYS A 97 -6.45 8.30 -19.01
CA CYS A 97 -6.33 6.86 -18.72
C CYS A 97 -5.55 6.52 -17.44
N ASP A 98 -4.72 7.42 -16.97
CA ASP A 98 -3.84 7.29 -15.78
C ASP A 98 -2.84 6.10 -15.83
N HIS A 99 -2.58 5.56 -17.01
CA HIS A 99 -1.66 4.45 -17.25
C HIS A 99 -0.85 4.60 -18.56
N GLY A 100 -0.68 5.84 -19.04
CA GLY A 100 0.27 6.18 -20.09
C GLY A 100 -0.17 5.97 -21.52
N GLN A 101 -1.42 5.60 -21.82
CA GLN A 101 -1.87 5.27 -23.18
C GLN A 101 -2.43 6.47 -23.97
N CYS A 102 -3.19 7.36 -23.31
CA CYS A 102 -3.95 8.40 -24.03
C CYS A 102 -3.13 9.65 -24.36
N GLY A 103 -1.99 9.89 -23.71
CA GLY A 103 -1.16 11.07 -23.93
C GLY A 103 -1.72 12.41 -23.40
N ALA A 104 -2.92 12.42 -22.79
CA ALA A 104 -3.58 13.64 -22.31
C ALA A 104 -2.85 14.35 -21.16
N CYS A 105 -1.94 13.63 -20.47
CA CYS A 105 -1.11 14.13 -19.38
C CYS A 105 0.30 14.51 -19.83
N THR A 106 0.59 14.61 -21.13
CA THR A 106 1.92 14.90 -21.64
C THR A 106 2.38 16.30 -21.22
N VAL A 107 3.59 16.39 -20.69
CA VAL A 107 4.31 17.63 -20.33
C VAL A 107 5.73 17.57 -20.86
N HIS A 108 6.42 18.71 -20.88
CA HIS A 108 7.85 18.75 -21.14
C HIS A 108 8.61 18.93 -19.83
N VAL A 109 9.56 18.05 -19.55
CA VAL A 109 10.51 18.20 -18.44
C VAL A 109 11.90 18.39 -19.03
N ASN A 110 12.50 19.55 -18.73
CA ASN A 110 13.78 19.96 -19.31
C ASN A 110 13.79 19.83 -20.85
N GLY A 111 12.69 20.19 -21.50
CA GLY A 111 12.52 20.10 -22.95
C GLY A 111 12.18 18.70 -23.47
N THR A 112 12.20 17.68 -22.64
CA THR A 112 11.86 16.29 -23.04
C THR A 112 10.39 16.00 -22.75
N ARG A 113 9.68 15.44 -23.73
CA ARG A 113 8.26 15.06 -23.60
C ARG A 113 8.13 13.80 -22.76
N ILE A 114 7.36 13.88 -21.68
CA ILE A 114 7.07 12.75 -20.77
C ILE A 114 5.58 12.64 -20.44
N LEU A 115 5.18 11.47 -19.95
CA LEU A 115 3.82 11.23 -19.45
C LEU A 115 3.80 11.44 -17.94
N SER A 116 3.19 12.53 -17.48
CA SER A 116 3.20 12.92 -16.07
C SER A 116 2.48 11.93 -15.14
N CYS A 117 1.53 11.14 -15.64
CA CYS A 117 0.85 10.10 -14.87
C CYS A 117 1.75 8.89 -14.49
N LEU A 118 2.84 8.66 -15.25
CA LEU A 118 3.82 7.59 -14.99
C LEU A 118 5.11 8.10 -14.36
N THR A 119 5.18 9.38 -14.03
CA THR A 119 6.38 10.03 -13.49
C THR A 119 6.11 10.44 -12.05
N LEU A 120 6.99 10.04 -11.12
CA LEU A 120 6.91 10.49 -9.74
C LEU A 120 7.38 11.95 -9.60
N ALA A 121 6.62 12.74 -8.84
CA ALA A 121 6.96 14.13 -8.57
C ALA A 121 8.30 14.26 -7.83
N SER A 122 8.56 13.38 -6.85
CA SER A 122 9.80 13.34 -6.05
C SER A 122 11.06 13.15 -6.88
N MET A 123 10.96 12.57 -8.08
CA MET A 123 12.09 12.38 -9.01
C MET A 123 12.40 13.64 -9.84
N GLN A 124 11.55 14.68 -9.76
CA GLN A 124 11.67 15.88 -10.59
C GLN A 124 12.35 17.05 -9.84
N GLN A 125 13.26 16.74 -8.93
CA GLN A 125 14.01 17.75 -8.17
C GLN A 125 14.84 18.63 -9.10
N ASN A 126 14.66 19.96 -8.96
CA ASN A 126 15.34 21.01 -9.74
C ASN A 126 15.14 20.88 -11.28
N THR A 127 14.01 20.34 -11.72
CA THR A 127 13.66 20.29 -13.13
C THR A 127 12.72 21.42 -13.54
N GLN A 128 12.70 21.72 -14.84
CA GLN A 128 11.76 22.68 -15.43
C GLN A 128 10.65 21.95 -16.15
N VAL A 129 9.39 22.23 -15.79
CA VAL A 129 8.19 21.62 -16.36
C VAL A 129 7.36 22.67 -17.08
N THR A 130 6.97 22.34 -18.32
CA THR A 130 6.09 23.18 -19.16
C THR A 130 5.04 22.34 -19.86
#